data_9c5a4add2dd61c23e25ede33e38aa522
#
_entry.id   9c5a4add2dd61c23e25ede33e38aa522
#
_cell.length_a   1.000
_cell.length_b   1.000
_cell.length_c   1.000
_cell.angle_alpha   90.00
_cell.angle_beta   90.00
_cell.angle_gamma   90.00
#
_symmetry.space_group_name_H-M   'P 1'
#
loop_
_entity.id
_entity.type
_entity.pdbx_description
1 polymer ?
#
loop_
_entity_poly.entity_id
_entity_poly.type
_entity_poly.pdbx_seq_one_letter_code
_entity_poly.pdbx_strand_id
1 'polypeptide(L)'
;VDSILFAEFQAWKESPSLDKSSSFLGRIYREDIGPCLDFTKRELSELVQVAVEQNTLTMEPVASQTMPGVKVPAEECGGPKRCALSGLPRTCKHRIMLGDSGSYYYISPSCRARITAVCNFFTYIRYIQQGLVRQDVELMFWEVTRLRREMSLAKLGFYPSEM
;
A
#
# COMPACT_ATOMS: atom_id res chain seq x y z
N VAL A 1 -9.69 -23.39 -6.22
CA VAL A 1 -10.42 -22.25 -5.66
C VAL A 1 -10.90 -22.63 -4.25
N ASP A 2 -10.56 -21.79 -3.31
CA ASP A 2 -11.06 -21.96 -1.94
C ASP A 2 -12.51 -21.54 -1.91
N SER A 3 -13.41 -22.52 -1.71
CA SER A 3 -14.86 -22.27 -1.76
C SER A 3 -15.35 -21.35 -0.64
N ILE A 4 -14.68 -21.36 0.51
CA ILE A 4 -15.06 -20.50 1.63
C ILE A 4 -14.70 -19.05 1.31
N LEU A 5 -13.49 -18.81 0.81
CA LEU A 5 -13.06 -17.47 0.44
C LEU A 5 -13.90 -16.91 -0.70
N PHE A 6 -14.22 -17.75 -1.67
CA PHE A 6 -15.07 -17.34 -2.78
C PHE A 6 -16.47 -16.97 -2.31
N ALA A 7 -17.05 -17.75 -1.42
CA ALA A 7 -18.37 -17.46 -0.87
C ALA A 7 -18.37 -16.14 -0.08
N GLU A 8 -17.34 -15.89 0.70
CA GLU A 8 -17.19 -14.63 1.43
C GLU A 8 -17.13 -13.44 0.47
N PHE A 9 -16.38 -13.59 -0.62
CA PHE A 9 -16.28 -12.54 -1.62
C PHE A 9 -17.62 -12.30 -2.31
N GLN A 10 -18.33 -13.35 -2.69
CA GLN A 10 -19.63 -13.22 -3.33
C GLN A 10 -20.64 -12.49 -2.44
N ALA A 11 -20.65 -12.84 -1.16
CA ALA A 11 -21.54 -12.19 -0.21
C ALA A 11 -21.19 -10.71 -0.05
N TRP A 12 -19.91 -10.39 0.03
CA TRP A 12 -19.46 -9.01 0.12
C TRP A 12 -19.81 -8.21 -1.13
N LYS A 13 -19.68 -8.84 -2.30
CA LYS A 13 -19.90 -8.16 -3.57
C LYS A 13 -21.37 -7.72 -3.74
N GLU A 14 -22.30 -8.42 -3.13
CA GLU A 14 -23.73 -8.05 -3.21
C GLU A 14 -24.00 -6.70 -2.56
N SER A 15 -23.25 -6.36 -1.51
CA SER A 15 -23.36 -5.07 -0.83
C SER A 15 -21.96 -4.59 -0.43
N PRO A 16 -21.16 -4.15 -1.39
CA PRO A 16 -19.77 -3.81 -1.11
C PRO A 16 -19.61 -2.64 -0.16
N SER A 17 -18.79 -2.82 0.87
CA SER A 17 -18.50 -1.76 1.83
C SER A 17 -17.02 -1.82 2.21
N LEU A 18 -16.52 -0.76 2.82
CA LEU A 18 -15.17 -0.74 3.37
C LEU A 18 -15.13 -1.07 4.85
N ASP A 19 -16.23 -1.62 5.37
CA ASP A 19 -16.35 -1.97 6.78
C ASP A 19 -15.50 -3.19 7.12
N LYS A 20 -14.59 -3.02 8.08
CA LYS A 20 -13.69 -4.07 8.54
C LYS A 20 -14.40 -5.22 9.24
N SER A 21 -15.64 -5.01 9.66
CA SER A 21 -16.41 -6.04 10.36
C SER A 21 -16.98 -7.09 9.41
N SER A 22 -16.97 -6.85 8.10
CA SER A 22 -17.41 -7.86 7.14
C SER A 22 -16.46 -9.05 7.14
N SER A 23 -16.97 -10.24 6.90
CA SER A 23 -16.14 -11.45 6.90
C SER A 23 -15.04 -11.37 5.86
N PHE A 24 -15.36 -10.87 4.67
CA PHE A 24 -14.39 -10.77 3.57
C PHE A 24 -13.27 -9.80 3.91
N LEU A 25 -13.59 -8.54 4.20
CA LEU A 25 -12.56 -7.55 4.48
C LEU A 25 -11.86 -7.79 5.81
N GLY A 26 -12.60 -8.23 6.84
CA GLY A 26 -12.00 -8.52 8.14
C GLY A 26 -10.90 -9.57 8.04
N ARG A 27 -11.11 -10.59 7.22
CA ARG A 27 -10.08 -11.61 6.98
C ARG A 27 -8.85 -10.99 6.31
N ILE A 28 -9.07 -10.18 5.28
CA ILE A 28 -7.97 -9.56 4.53
C ILE A 28 -7.20 -8.58 5.41
N TYR A 29 -7.88 -7.84 6.26
CA TYR A 29 -7.22 -6.97 7.23
C TYR A 29 -6.30 -7.76 8.17
N ARG A 30 -6.78 -8.89 8.67
CA ARG A 30 -5.98 -9.70 9.60
C ARG A 30 -4.80 -10.39 8.91
N GLU A 31 -5.01 -10.89 7.71
CA GLU A 31 -4.03 -11.76 7.04
C GLU A 31 -3.08 -10.99 6.14
N ASP A 32 -3.52 -9.90 5.54
CA ASP A 32 -2.74 -9.22 4.53
C ASP A 32 -2.46 -7.75 4.84
N ILE A 33 -3.49 -6.95 5.06
CA ILE A 33 -3.33 -5.50 5.19
C ILE A 33 -2.58 -5.14 6.46
N GLY A 34 -3.03 -5.63 7.60
CA GLY A 34 -2.38 -5.34 8.87
C GLY A 34 -0.91 -5.70 8.87
N PRO A 35 -0.57 -6.97 8.55
CA PRO A 35 0.84 -7.36 8.49
C PRO A 35 1.66 -6.59 7.45
N CYS A 36 1.05 -6.20 6.33
CA CYS A 36 1.76 -5.47 5.28
C CYS A 36 2.07 -4.03 5.69
N LEU A 37 1.26 -3.44 6.55
CA LEU A 37 1.43 -2.07 7.04
C LEU A 37 1.96 -2.02 8.47
N ASP A 38 2.41 -3.12 9.02
CA ASP A 38 3.00 -3.17 10.35
C ASP A 38 4.49 -2.87 10.24
N PHE A 39 4.83 -1.61 10.46
CA PHE A 39 6.21 -1.15 10.41
C PHE A 39 6.77 -0.98 11.82
N THR A 40 8.09 -0.86 11.93
CA THR A 40 8.76 -0.70 13.23
C THR A 40 8.23 0.52 13.99
N LYS A 41 8.00 1.61 13.28
CA LYS A 41 7.42 2.83 13.87
C LYS A 41 5.91 2.70 13.93
N ARG A 42 5.40 2.20 15.06
CA ARG A 42 3.98 1.88 15.20
C ARG A 42 3.05 3.07 15.04
N GLU A 43 3.43 4.22 15.57
CA GLU A 43 2.59 5.42 15.44
C GLU A 43 2.38 5.79 13.98
N LEU A 44 3.45 5.73 13.20
CA LEU A 44 3.35 6.00 11.77
C LEU A 44 2.59 4.90 11.04
N SER A 45 2.72 3.64 11.47
CA SER A 45 1.98 2.53 10.87
C SER A 45 0.48 2.77 10.94
N GLU A 46 -0.01 3.18 12.11
CA GLU A 46 -1.43 3.45 12.30
C GLU A 46 -1.90 4.61 11.42
N LEU A 47 -1.11 5.69 11.36
CA LEU A 47 -1.43 6.84 10.52
C LEU A 47 -1.43 6.48 9.03
N VAL A 48 -0.47 5.67 8.61
CA VAL A 48 -0.41 5.19 7.23
C VAL A 48 -1.66 4.38 6.88
N GLN A 49 -2.05 3.47 7.77
CA GLN A 49 -3.23 2.64 7.53
C GLN A 49 -4.48 3.50 7.39
N VAL A 50 -4.69 4.47 8.28
CA VAL A 50 -5.84 5.37 8.20
C VAL A 50 -5.83 6.16 6.89
N ALA A 51 -4.67 6.69 6.50
CA ALA A 51 -4.55 7.46 5.27
C ALA A 51 -4.84 6.61 4.03
N VAL A 52 -4.41 5.36 4.02
CA VAL A 52 -4.72 4.44 2.92
C VAL A 52 -6.23 4.14 2.88
N GLU A 53 -6.82 3.87 4.04
CA GLU A 53 -8.25 3.58 4.12
C GLU A 53 -9.09 4.75 3.64
N GLN A 54 -8.69 5.96 3.98
CA GLN A 54 -9.41 7.18 3.62
C GLN A 54 -9.01 7.72 2.25
N ASN A 55 -8.06 7.07 1.57
CA ASN A 55 -7.54 7.52 0.27
C ASN A 55 -6.93 8.93 0.34
N THR A 56 -6.24 9.21 1.43
CA THR A 56 -5.61 10.53 1.65
C THR A 56 -4.09 10.46 1.70
N LEU A 57 -3.51 9.31 1.44
CA LEU A 57 -2.06 9.16 1.37
C LEU A 57 -1.59 9.51 -0.04
N THR A 58 -0.59 10.38 -0.13
CA THR A 58 0.09 10.63 -1.39
C THR A 58 1.51 10.08 -1.31
N MET A 59 1.98 9.56 -2.43
CA MET A 59 3.32 9.01 -2.54
C MET A 59 3.96 9.57 -3.79
N GLU A 60 5.20 10.05 -3.65
CA GLU A 60 5.91 10.61 -4.80
C GLU A 60 7.38 10.27 -4.73
N PRO A 61 8.05 10.22 -5.90
CA PRO A 61 9.50 10.03 -5.92
C PRO A 61 10.18 11.23 -5.28
N VAL A 62 11.25 10.95 -4.55
CA VAL A 62 12.13 12.01 -4.10
C VAL A 62 12.86 12.53 -5.33
N ALA A 63 12.59 13.79 -5.65
CA ALA A 63 13.19 14.38 -6.82
C ALA A 63 14.71 14.44 -6.63
N SER A 64 15.42 13.60 -7.36
CA SER A 64 16.86 13.76 -7.54
C SER A 64 17.07 14.87 -8.56
N GLN A 65 16.32 15.98 -8.43
CA GLN A 65 16.44 17.05 -9.40
C GLN A 65 17.59 17.91 -9.00
N THR A 66 18.75 17.49 -9.46
CA THR A 66 19.81 18.42 -9.63
C THR A 66 19.47 19.30 -10.81
N MET A 67 19.14 20.52 -10.53
CA MET A 67 19.20 21.53 -11.58
C MET A 67 20.62 21.50 -12.17
N PRO A 68 20.77 21.60 -13.49
CA PRO A 68 22.10 21.60 -14.09
C PRO A 68 22.99 22.65 -13.43
N GLY A 69 24.16 22.22 -12.95
CA GLY A 69 25.14 23.10 -12.32
C GLY A 69 25.03 23.24 -10.81
N VAL A 70 24.04 22.66 -10.18
CA VAL A 70 23.94 22.67 -8.72
C VAL A 70 24.54 21.39 -8.17
N LYS A 71 25.55 21.56 -7.30
CA LYS A 71 26.12 20.42 -6.59
C LYS A 71 25.22 20.09 -5.41
N VAL A 72 24.63 18.90 -5.45
CA VAL A 72 23.88 18.36 -4.34
C VAL A 72 24.86 17.61 -3.44
N PRO A 73 24.82 17.83 -2.10
CA PRO A 73 25.64 17.02 -1.20
C PRO A 73 25.38 15.53 -1.41
N ALA A 74 26.41 14.72 -1.24
CA ALA A 74 26.30 13.27 -1.47
C ALA A 74 25.19 12.63 -0.65
N GLU A 75 24.93 13.19 0.52
CA GLU A 75 23.87 12.71 1.42
C GLU A 75 22.47 12.93 0.87
N GLU A 76 22.31 13.89 -0.05
CA GLU A 76 21.02 14.18 -0.66
C GLU A 76 20.85 13.51 -2.02
N CYS A 77 21.89 12.89 -2.53
CA CYS A 77 21.80 12.14 -3.77
C CYS A 77 20.97 10.88 -3.55
N GLY A 78 19.77 10.87 -4.09
CA GLY A 78 18.85 9.75 -3.93
C GLY A 78 18.00 9.81 -2.68
N GLY A 79 17.98 10.96 -1.98
CA GLY A 79 17.14 11.18 -0.82
C GLY A 79 17.77 10.78 0.50
N PRO A 80 17.05 10.95 1.60
CA PRO A 80 17.52 10.57 2.93
C PRO A 80 17.88 9.09 3.01
N LYS A 81 18.83 8.77 3.88
CA LYS A 81 19.35 7.41 4.01
C LYS A 81 18.79 6.68 5.22
N ARG A 82 17.68 7.15 5.76
CA ARG A 82 17.00 6.48 6.86
C ARG A 82 15.49 6.47 6.60
N CYS A 83 14.93 5.27 6.60
CA CYS A 83 13.51 5.09 6.38
C CYS A 83 12.72 5.51 7.62
N ALA A 84 11.74 6.39 7.45
CA ALA A 84 10.92 6.87 8.56
C ALA A 84 10.06 5.75 9.17
N LEU A 85 9.66 4.77 8.37
CA LEU A 85 8.78 3.70 8.85
C LEU A 85 9.53 2.55 9.50
N SER A 86 10.63 2.11 8.91
CA SER A 86 11.39 0.99 9.44
C SER A 86 12.50 1.43 10.40
N GLY A 87 12.94 2.67 10.30
CA GLY A 87 14.09 3.16 11.07
C GLY A 87 15.42 2.63 10.59
N LEU A 88 15.42 1.85 9.52
CA LEU A 88 16.64 1.24 9.00
C LEU A 88 17.42 2.19 8.09
N PRO A 89 18.76 2.04 8.04
CA PRO A 89 19.57 2.86 7.12
C PRO A 89 19.41 2.35 5.69
N ARG A 90 18.47 2.93 4.98
CA ARG A 90 18.20 2.61 3.58
C ARG A 90 18.02 3.91 2.81
N THR A 91 18.51 3.96 1.58
CA THR A 91 18.27 5.10 0.70
C THR A 91 16.80 5.20 0.38
N CYS A 92 16.19 6.36 0.63
CA CYS A 92 14.78 6.57 0.42
C CYS A 92 14.55 7.29 -0.91
N LYS A 93 14.00 6.55 -1.88
CA LYS A 93 13.70 7.09 -3.22
C LYS A 93 12.29 7.64 -3.34
N HIS A 94 11.49 7.47 -2.29
CA HIS A 94 10.10 7.94 -2.26
C HIS A 94 9.78 8.55 -0.92
N ARG A 95 8.79 9.42 -0.92
CA ARG A 95 8.28 10.02 0.31
C ARG A 95 6.76 9.99 0.29
N ILE A 96 6.17 9.98 1.47
CA ILE A 96 4.72 9.98 1.61
C ILE A 96 4.27 11.19 2.43
N MET A 97 3.06 11.64 2.13
CA MET A 97 2.36 12.62 2.94
C MET A 97 1.03 12.02 3.38
N LEU A 98 0.70 12.18 4.64
CA LEU A 98 -0.53 11.64 5.22
C LEU A 98 -1.55 12.76 5.35
N GLY A 99 -2.57 12.72 4.48
CA GLY A 99 -3.59 13.75 4.48
C GLY A 99 -3.03 15.14 4.17
N ASP A 100 -3.46 16.12 4.93
CA ASP A 100 -3.08 17.52 4.76
C ASP A 100 -1.99 17.97 5.73
N SER A 101 -1.23 17.03 6.29
CA SER A 101 -0.27 17.34 7.34
C SER A 101 0.82 18.32 6.91
N GLY A 102 1.13 18.36 5.61
CA GLY A 102 2.22 19.18 5.09
C GLY A 102 3.60 18.61 5.37
N SER A 103 3.67 17.49 6.09
CA SER A 103 4.92 16.85 6.45
C SER A 103 5.15 15.62 5.59
N TYR A 104 6.39 15.47 5.11
CA TYR A 104 6.76 14.30 4.33
C TYR A 104 7.52 13.32 5.18
N TYR A 105 7.29 12.04 4.93
CA TYR A 105 8.05 10.95 5.52
C TYR A 105 8.76 10.19 4.40
N TYR A 106 10.08 10.09 4.51
CA TYR A 106 10.88 9.42 3.50
C TYR A 106 10.94 7.94 3.81
N ILE A 107 10.69 7.09 2.81
CA ILE A 107 10.55 5.66 3.00
C ILE A 107 11.45 4.87 2.06
N SER A 108 11.85 3.68 2.53
CA SER A 108 12.67 2.76 1.75
C SER A 108 11.87 2.12 0.62
N PRO A 109 12.54 1.56 -0.40
CA PRO A 109 11.86 0.82 -1.46
C PRO A 109 10.99 -0.32 -0.95
N SER A 110 11.44 -1.02 0.10
CA SER A 110 10.66 -2.09 0.70
C SER A 110 9.36 -1.58 1.30
N CYS A 111 9.41 -0.50 2.07
CA CYS A 111 8.21 0.08 2.66
C CYS A 111 7.28 0.63 1.58
N ARG A 112 7.85 1.24 0.55
CA ARG A 112 7.05 1.73 -0.58
C ARG A 112 6.29 0.59 -1.26
N ALA A 113 6.96 -0.54 -1.50
CA ALA A 113 6.32 -1.69 -2.14
C ALA A 113 5.16 -2.21 -1.31
N ARG A 114 5.32 -2.26 0.01
CA ARG A 114 4.27 -2.73 0.91
C ARG A 114 3.06 -1.79 0.88
N ILE A 115 3.29 -0.49 0.96
CA ILE A 115 2.20 0.48 0.90
C ILE A 115 1.51 0.44 -0.46
N THR A 116 2.28 0.38 -1.55
CA THR A 116 1.74 0.33 -2.89
C THR A 116 0.84 -0.89 -3.09
N ALA A 117 1.25 -2.05 -2.60
CA ALA A 117 0.45 -3.26 -2.71
C ALA A 117 -0.91 -3.12 -2.01
N VAL A 118 -0.93 -2.51 -0.82
CA VAL A 118 -2.17 -2.27 -0.09
C VAL A 118 -3.02 -1.23 -0.82
N CYS A 119 -2.42 -0.16 -1.33
CA CYS A 119 -3.15 0.85 -2.08
C CYS A 119 -3.79 0.27 -3.34
N ASN A 120 -3.10 -0.61 -4.04
CA ASN A 120 -3.64 -1.26 -5.23
C ASN A 120 -4.86 -2.11 -4.87
N PHE A 121 -4.81 -2.82 -3.75
CA PHE A 121 -5.95 -3.58 -3.27
C PHE A 121 -7.15 -2.66 -3.01
N PHE A 122 -6.95 -1.58 -2.26
CA PHE A 122 -8.05 -0.65 -1.96
C PHE A 122 -8.59 0.02 -3.21
N THR A 123 -7.75 0.34 -4.18
CA THR A 123 -8.20 0.92 -5.42
C THR A 123 -9.18 0.00 -6.13
N TYR A 124 -8.85 -1.28 -6.21
CA TYR A 124 -9.73 -2.25 -6.84
C TYR A 124 -11.04 -2.43 -6.07
N ILE A 125 -10.97 -2.53 -4.75
CA ILE A 125 -12.15 -2.67 -3.90
C ILE A 125 -13.08 -1.46 -4.06
N ARG A 126 -12.53 -0.25 -4.13
CA ARG A 126 -13.34 0.95 -4.34
C ARG A 126 -14.01 0.95 -5.71
N TYR A 127 -13.33 0.45 -6.73
CA TYR A 127 -13.91 0.33 -8.06
C TYR A 127 -15.10 -0.64 -8.06
N ILE A 128 -14.97 -1.76 -7.35
CA ILE A 128 -16.09 -2.69 -7.20
C ILE A 128 -17.25 -2.00 -6.47
N GLN A 129 -16.94 -1.30 -5.39
CA GLN A 129 -17.95 -0.60 -4.60
C GLN A 129 -18.71 0.44 -5.44
N GLN A 130 -18.02 1.08 -6.36
CA GLN A 130 -18.62 2.09 -7.24
C GLN A 130 -19.30 1.50 -8.46
N GLY A 131 -19.28 0.19 -8.62
CA GLY A 131 -19.89 -0.47 -9.78
C GLY A 131 -19.11 -0.31 -11.07
N LEU A 132 -17.82 0.03 -10.99
CA LEU A 132 -16.99 0.27 -12.17
C LEU A 132 -16.36 -0.99 -12.74
N VAL A 133 -16.36 -2.09 -12.00
CA VAL A 133 -15.79 -3.34 -12.47
C VAL A 133 -16.88 -4.18 -13.09
N ARG A 134 -16.73 -4.47 -14.39
CA ARG A 134 -17.75 -5.21 -15.15
C ARG A 134 -17.19 -6.53 -15.65
N GLN A 135 -16.85 -7.38 -14.69
CA GLN A 135 -16.33 -8.72 -14.98
C GLN A 135 -17.16 -9.75 -14.26
N ASP A 136 -17.01 -11.01 -14.68
CA ASP A 136 -17.61 -12.12 -13.96
C ASP A 136 -17.06 -12.19 -12.54
N VAL A 137 -17.88 -12.66 -11.61
CA VAL A 137 -17.48 -12.75 -10.20
C VAL A 137 -16.21 -13.58 -10.01
N GLU A 138 -16.04 -14.62 -10.82
CA GLU A 138 -14.82 -15.44 -10.74
C GLU A 138 -13.57 -14.65 -11.11
N LEU A 139 -13.65 -13.85 -12.17
CA LEU A 139 -12.52 -13.01 -12.58
C LEU A 139 -12.19 -11.96 -11.54
N MET A 140 -13.23 -11.39 -10.92
CA MET A 140 -13.04 -10.43 -9.83
C MET A 140 -12.37 -11.10 -8.63
N PHE A 141 -12.78 -12.31 -8.30
CA PHE A 141 -12.18 -13.06 -7.21
C PHE A 141 -10.70 -13.36 -7.49
N TRP A 142 -10.37 -13.74 -8.71
CA TRP A 142 -8.97 -13.99 -9.08
C TRP A 142 -8.14 -12.71 -8.99
N GLU A 143 -8.70 -11.56 -9.36
CA GLU A 143 -8.00 -10.29 -9.21
C GLU A 143 -7.77 -9.97 -7.73
N VAL A 144 -8.76 -10.17 -6.88
CA VAL A 144 -8.59 -10.01 -5.44
C VAL A 144 -7.48 -10.92 -4.92
N THR A 145 -7.48 -12.18 -5.35
CA THR A 145 -6.47 -13.15 -4.94
C THR A 145 -5.07 -12.71 -5.37
N ARG A 146 -4.95 -12.19 -6.59
CA ARG A 146 -3.68 -11.66 -7.10
C ARG A 146 -3.19 -10.50 -6.24
N LEU A 147 -4.08 -9.58 -5.90
CA LEU A 147 -3.73 -8.41 -5.08
C LEU A 147 -3.32 -8.82 -3.67
N ARG A 148 -4.00 -9.80 -3.08
CA ARG A 148 -3.62 -10.34 -1.78
C ARG A 148 -2.23 -10.97 -1.84
N ARG A 149 -1.95 -11.70 -2.91
CA ARG A 149 -0.65 -12.31 -3.13
C ARG A 149 0.45 -11.26 -3.23
N GLU A 150 0.18 -10.14 -3.92
CA GLU A 150 1.15 -9.06 -4.01
C GLU A 150 1.46 -8.45 -2.65
N MET A 151 0.46 -8.29 -1.78
CA MET A 151 0.70 -7.83 -0.41
C MET A 151 1.60 -8.80 0.35
N SER A 152 1.36 -10.10 0.22
CA SER A 152 2.18 -11.11 0.89
C SER A 152 3.62 -11.09 0.38
N LEU A 153 3.80 -10.99 -0.94
CA LEU A 153 5.13 -10.94 -1.53
C LEU A 153 5.88 -9.67 -1.10
N ALA A 154 5.23 -8.54 -1.11
CA ALA A 154 5.85 -7.28 -0.71
C ALA A 154 6.28 -7.33 0.76
N LYS A 155 5.45 -7.90 1.62
CA LYS A 155 5.77 -8.07 3.04
C LYS A 155 7.04 -8.89 3.23
N LEU A 156 7.25 -9.88 2.38
CA LEU A 156 8.41 -10.74 2.43
C LEU A 156 9.65 -10.17 1.71
N GLY A 157 9.50 -9.02 1.09
CA GLY A 157 10.61 -8.38 0.39
C GLY A 157 10.68 -8.69 -1.11
N PHE A 158 9.70 -9.38 -1.64
CA PHE A 158 9.64 -9.69 -3.08
C PHE A 158 8.76 -8.67 -3.79
N TYR A 159 9.37 -7.83 -4.58
CA TYR A 159 8.65 -6.81 -5.36
C TYR A 159 9.45 -6.47 -6.61
N PRO A 160 8.79 -5.93 -7.66
CA PRO A 160 9.51 -5.55 -8.87
C PRO A 160 10.56 -4.50 -8.58
N SER A 161 11.71 -4.65 -9.25
CA SER A 161 12.76 -3.63 -9.15
C SER A 161 12.26 -2.32 -9.72
N GLU A 162 12.60 -1.26 -9.03
CA GLU A 162 12.35 0.06 -9.56
C GLU A 162 13.44 0.43 -10.55
N MET A 163 13.01 0.80 -11.70
CA MET A 163 13.91 1.36 -12.68
C MET A 163 13.63 2.83 -12.88
#